data_b244fb6cbfc1eba435974b67ec6f9601
#
_entry.id   b244fb6cbfc1eba435974b67ec6f9601
#
_cell.length_a   1.000
_cell.length_b   1.000
_cell.length_c   1.000
_cell.angle_alpha   90.00
_cell.angle_beta   90.00
_cell.angle_gamma   90.00
#
_symmetry.space_group_name_H-M   'P 1'
#
loop_
_entity.id
_entity.type
_entity.pdbx_description
1 polymer ?
#
loop_
_entity_poly.entity_id
_entity_poly.type
_entity_poly.pdbx_seq_one_letter_code
_entity_poly.pdbx_strand_id
1 'polypeptide(L)'
;MNMIKLTTLALVAGIGLTGCMGTKHLSQNISDDGRISSQDDIVFPQLDKAWQKDGQFPNSENLSKIRAGVSKDELYQLIGRPHFSEAQKAREWDYILKFYQADNSVKICQYKVIFDKDYKGQEFYWLPADCANYAKPSSAHTAMTPVVANSVVGVQLHHDNFGLGADALFDFDKWQLSHMKAEGRGKLNEIATQILAHGDKIGQIVITGYTDRLGDEMYNMNLSMLRAQTVREYLISKGVNPAQIIATGGGKSMPVKECSNKQSHQSLINCLEPNRRVEVSVSYYK
;
A
#
# COMPACT_ATOMS: atom_id res chain seq x y z
N MET A 1 -85.59 -1.43 -7.94
CA MET A 1 -84.47 -0.77 -8.66
C MET A 1 -83.32 -0.64 -7.67
N ASN A 2 -82.52 -1.67 -7.53
CA ASN A 2 -81.40 -1.68 -6.60
C ASN A 2 -80.11 -1.80 -7.39
N MET A 3 -79.30 -0.69 -7.38
CA MET A 3 -78.00 -0.68 -7.98
C MET A 3 -76.97 -1.31 -7.03
N ILE A 4 -76.36 -2.41 -7.44
CA ILE A 4 -75.28 -3.08 -6.75
C ILE A 4 -74.00 -2.31 -7.13
N LYS A 5 -73.31 -1.71 -6.16
CA LYS A 5 -71.99 -1.10 -6.32
C LYS A 5 -70.94 -2.19 -6.18
N LEU A 6 -70.26 -2.52 -7.31
CA LEU A 6 -69.06 -3.31 -7.31
C LEU A 6 -67.87 -2.47 -6.79
N THR A 7 -67.32 -2.83 -5.65
CA THR A 7 -66.05 -2.29 -5.16
C THR A 7 -64.90 -3.18 -5.65
N THR A 8 -64.14 -2.66 -6.59
CA THR A 8 -62.88 -3.30 -7.05
C THR A 8 -61.81 -3.14 -6.00
N LEU A 9 -61.39 -4.23 -5.42
CA LEU A 9 -60.25 -4.34 -4.50
C LEU A 9 -58.97 -4.36 -5.33
N ALA A 10 -58.19 -3.30 -5.35
CA ALA A 10 -56.90 -3.25 -5.98
C ALA A 10 -55.84 -3.91 -5.09
N LEU A 11 -55.38 -5.07 -5.50
CA LEU A 11 -54.26 -5.77 -4.88
C LEU A 11 -52.97 -5.02 -5.26
N VAL A 12 -52.41 -4.24 -4.35
CA VAL A 12 -51.07 -3.67 -4.51
C VAL A 12 -50.04 -4.77 -4.21
N ALA A 13 -49.53 -5.38 -5.27
CA ALA A 13 -48.38 -6.27 -5.17
C ALA A 13 -47.15 -5.43 -4.79
N GLY A 14 -46.78 -5.45 -3.53
CA GLY A 14 -45.52 -4.87 -3.05
C GLY A 14 -44.34 -5.63 -3.66
N ILE A 15 -43.70 -5.07 -4.68
CA ILE A 15 -42.41 -5.54 -5.17
C ILE A 15 -41.39 -5.21 -4.08
N GLY A 16 -41.09 -6.19 -3.24
CA GLY A 16 -39.98 -6.14 -2.31
C GLY A 16 -38.68 -5.99 -3.12
N LEU A 17 -38.14 -4.79 -3.18
CA LEU A 17 -36.77 -4.57 -3.60
C LEU A 17 -35.84 -5.20 -2.54
N THR A 18 -35.61 -6.51 -2.65
CA THR A 18 -34.44 -7.14 -2.04
C THR A 18 -33.24 -6.59 -2.77
N GLY A 19 -32.72 -5.47 -2.28
CA GLY A 19 -31.41 -4.96 -2.68
C GLY A 19 -30.37 -6.01 -2.32
N CYS A 20 -30.11 -6.95 -3.21
CA CYS A 20 -28.85 -7.66 -3.21
C CYS A 20 -27.76 -6.59 -3.31
N MET A 21 -27.00 -6.38 -2.23
CA MET A 21 -25.70 -5.73 -2.29
C MET A 21 -24.78 -6.66 -3.12
N GLY A 22 -25.03 -6.73 -4.41
CA GLY A 22 -24.17 -7.37 -5.37
C GLY A 22 -22.87 -6.56 -5.44
N THR A 23 -21.76 -7.24 -5.28
CA THR A 23 -20.44 -6.71 -5.60
C THR A 23 -20.50 -6.20 -7.04
N LYS A 24 -20.49 -4.89 -7.21
CA LYS A 24 -20.58 -4.27 -8.54
C LYS A 24 -19.23 -4.42 -9.20
N HIS A 25 -19.13 -5.36 -10.14
CA HIS A 25 -17.99 -5.41 -11.07
C HIS A 25 -18.19 -4.32 -12.13
N LEU A 26 -17.11 -3.64 -12.50
CA LEU A 26 -17.09 -2.73 -13.64
C LEU A 26 -16.78 -3.49 -14.93
N SER A 27 -15.80 -4.40 -14.86
CA SER A 27 -15.45 -5.27 -15.98
C SER A 27 -16.52 -6.33 -16.20
N GLN A 28 -16.72 -6.69 -17.46
CA GLN A 28 -17.76 -7.62 -17.89
C GLN A 28 -17.16 -8.95 -18.35
N ASN A 29 -18.00 -9.97 -18.47
CA ASN A 29 -17.63 -11.29 -19.01
C ASN A 29 -16.41 -11.94 -18.35
N ILE A 30 -16.25 -11.75 -17.04
CA ILE A 30 -15.18 -12.44 -16.27
C ILE A 30 -15.56 -13.93 -16.19
N SER A 31 -14.80 -14.79 -16.87
CA SER A 31 -14.98 -16.24 -16.86
C SER A 31 -14.64 -16.86 -15.50
N ASP A 32 -15.07 -18.10 -15.26
CA ASP A 32 -14.83 -18.82 -14.00
C ASP A 32 -13.34 -19.00 -13.69
N ASP A 33 -12.49 -19.08 -14.70
CA ASP A 33 -11.03 -19.14 -14.57
C ASP A 33 -10.34 -17.77 -14.46
N GLY A 34 -11.12 -16.69 -14.35
CA GLY A 34 -10.58 -15.35 -14.11
C GLY A 34 -9.99 -14.68 -15.35
N ARG A 35 -10.55 -14.93 -16.53
CA ARG A 35 -10.11 -14.35 -17.80
C ARG A 35 -11.15 -13.43 -18.40
N ILE A 36 -10.70 -12.45 -19.17
CA ILE A 36 -11.53 -11.56 -19.97
C ILE A 36 -11.16 -11.74 -21.45
N SER A 37 -12.14 -12.12 -22.29
CA SER A 37 -11.89 -12.43 -23.71
C SER A 37 -11.74 -11.20 -24.59
N SER A 38 -12.36 -10.06 -24.23
CA SER A 38 -12.30 -8.81 -24.99
C SER A 38 -11.69 -7.69 -24.15
N GLN A 39 -10.81 -6.91 -24.74
CA GLN A 39 -10.26 -5.70 -24.08
C GLN A 39 -11.35 -4.66 -23.78
N ASP A 40 -12.43 -4.64 -24.56
CA ASP A 40 -13.55 -3.71 -24.34
C ASP A 40 -14.34 -4.03 -23.05
N ASP A 41 -14.21 -5.26 -22.55
CA ASP A 41 -14.83 -5.72 -21.30
C ASP A 41 -14.04 -5.26 -20.05
N ILE A 42 -12.80 -4.75 -20.23
CA ILE A 42 -11.95 -4.28 -19.14
C ILE A 42 -12.27 -2.81 -18.88
N VAL A 43 -12.95 -2.55 -17.77
CA VAL A 43 -13.39 -1.19 -17.41
C VAL A 43 -12.71 -0.73 -16.14
N PHE A 44 -11.86 0.30 -16.24
CA PHE A 44 -11.26 0.94 -15.07
C PHE A 44 -12.21 1.96 -14.44
N PRO A 45 -12.26 2.04 -13.10
CA PRO A 45 -13.06 3.06 -12.43
C PRO A 45 -12.50 4.46 -12.64
N GLN A 46 -13.37 5.47 -12.56
CA GLN A 46 -12.93 6.87 -12.55
C GLN A 46 -12.15 7.17 -11.27
N LEU A 47 -11.01 7.85 -11.36
CA LEU A 47 -10.12 8.13 -10.23
C LEU A 47 -10.80 8.87 -9.07
N ASP A 48 -11.78 9.75 -9.36
CA ASP A 48 -12.52 10.49 -8.35
C ASP A 48 -13.47 9.63 -7.50
N LYS A 49 -13.75 8.40 -7.94
CA LYS A 49 -14.59 7.42 -7.23
C LYS A 49 -13.80 6.56 -6.23
N ALA A 50 -12.48 6.71 -6.20
CA ALA A 50 -11.66 6.01 -5.20
C ALA A 50 -11.98 6.50 -3.78
N TRP A 51 -12.12 5.58 -2.83
CA TRP A 51 -12.22 5.93 -1.41
C TRP A 51 -10.88 6.44 -0.86
N GLN A 52 -9.75 5.99 -1.43
CA GLN A 52 -8.41 6.50 -1.19
C GLN A 52 -7.87 7.16 -2.47
N LYS A 53 -8.21 8.43 -2.66
CA LYS A 53 -7.91 9.19 -3.88
C LYS A 53 -6.43 9.45 -4.10
N ASP A 54 -5.66 9.51 -3.04
CA ASP A 54 -4.23 9.79 -3.11
C ASP A 54 -3.42 8.63 -3.72
N GLY A 55 -4.02 7.43 -3.82
CA GLY A 55 -3.30 6.25 -4.28
C GLY A 55 -2.10 5.93 -3.39
N GLN A 56 -1.14 5.16 -3.92
CA GLN A 56 0.07 4.78 -3.18
C GLN A 56 1.27 4.58 -4.09
N PHE A 57 2.48 4.69 -3.53
CA PHE A 57 3.72 4.28 -4.17
C PHE A 57 4.02 2.83 -3.79
N PRO A 58 3.88 1.86 -4.69
CA PRO A 58 4.14 0.47 -4.37
C PRO A 58 5.63 0.21 -4.22
N ASN A 59 5.99 -0.79 -3.40
CA ASN A 59 7.32 -1.36 -3.44
C ASN A 59 7.47 -2.17 -4.74
N SER A 60 8.44 -1.81 -5.58
CA SER A 60 8.63 -2.43 -6.90
C SER A 60 8.99 -3.92 -6.80
N GLU A 61 9.75 -4.33 -5.77
CA GLU A 61 10.06 -5.73 -5.53
C GLU A 61 8.80 -6.53 -5.16
N ASN A 62 7.95 -5.99 -4.28
CA ASN A 62 6.68 -6.62 -3.93
C ASN A 62 5.74 -6.69 -5.13
N LEU A 63 5.66 -5.62 -5.91
CA LEU A 63 4.84 -5.56 -7.12
C LEU A 63 5.28 -6.64 -8.14
N SER A 64 6.58 -6.86 -8.28
CA SER A 64 7.14 -7.88 -9.18
C SER A 64 6.86 -9.34 -8.76
N LYS A 65 6.47 -9.56 -7.51
CA LYS A 65 6.08 -10.89 -6.99
C LYS A 65 4.64 -11.26 -7.36
N ILE A 66 3.82 -10.31 -7.81
CA ILE A 66 2.44 -10.56 -8.18
C ILE A 66 2.39 -11.37 -9.47
N ARG A 67 1.73 -12.51 -9.42
CA ARG A 67 1.58 -13.46 -10.55
C ARG A 67 0.24 -14.18 -10.48
N ALA A 68 -0.12 -14.86 -11.54
CA ALA A 68 -1.31 -15.68 -11.57
C ALA A 68 -1.34 -16.68 -10.40
N GLY A 69 -2.51 -16.83 -9.79
CA GLY A 69 -2.71 -17.61 -8.57
C GLY A 69 -2.55 -16.81 -7.27
N VAL A 70 -2.16 -15.53 -7.32
CA VAL A 70 -2.03 -14.69 -6.12
C VAL A 70 -3.38 -14.59 -5.39
N SER A 71 -3.36 -14.79 -4.07
CA SER A 71 -4.55 -14.60 -3.23
C SER A 71 -4.79 -13.13 -2.90
N LYS A 72 -5.99 -12.80 -2.46
CA LYS A 72 -6.32 -11.46 -1.97
C LYS A 72 -5.46 -11.08 -0.76
N ASP A 73 -5.21 -12.01 0.13
CA ASP A 73 -4.37 -11.79 1.32
C ASP A 73 -2.93 -11.50 0.94
N GLU A 74 -2.37 -12.21 -0.06
CA GLU A 74 -1.04 -11.91 -0.60
C GLU A 74 -0.99 -10.52 -1.25
N LEU A 75 -2.03 -10.12 -1.99
CA LEU A 75 -2.11 -8.77 -2.57
C LEU A 75 -2.10 -7.69 -1.48
N TYR A 76 -2.85 -7.90 -0.38
CA TYR A 76 -2.79 -7.01 0.77
C TYR A 76 -1.38 -6.88 1.34
N GLN A 77 -0.65 -7.97 1.46
CA GLN A 77 0.74 -7.98 1.96
C GLN A 77 1.71 -7.32 0.98
N LEU A 78 1.52 -7.54 -0.32
CA LEU A 78 2.45 -7.05 -1.35
C LEU A 78 2.23 -5.58 -1.69
N ILE A 79 0.97 -5.18 -1.91
CA ILE A 79 0.62 -3.84 -2.40
C ILE A 79 -0.51 -3.16 -1.63
N GLY A 80 -0.90 -3.68 -0.46
CA GLY A 80 -1.94 -3.07 0.38
C GLY A 80 -3.36 -3.23 -0.18
N ARG A 81 -4.27 -2.40 0.32
CA ARG A 81 -5.71 -2.44 0.02
C ARG A 81 -6.01 -1.87 -1.37
N PRO A 82 -6.99 -2.42 -2.10
CA PRO A 82 -7.48 -1.77 -3.32
C PRO A 82 -8.13 -0.42 -3.00
N HIS A 83 -8.06 0.53 -3.93
CA HIS A 83 -8.46 1.91 -3.69
C HIS A 83 -9.93 2.20 -4.02
N PHE A 84 -10.66 1.26 -4.61
CA PHE A 84 -12.04 1.48 -5.05
C PHE A 84 -13.06 0.58 -4.35
N SER A 85 -12.88 -0.71 -4.37
CA SER A 85 -13.75 -1.68 -3.72
C SER A 85 -12.95 -2.81 -3.13
N GLU A 86 -13.30 -3.23 -1.91
CA GLU A 86 -12.63 -4.30 -1.17
C GLU A 86 -13.52 -5.50 -0.92
N ALA A 87 -14.70 -5.54 -1.51
CA ALA A 87 -15.61 -6.64 -1.26
C ALA A 87 -14.88 -7.97 -1.48
N GLN A 88 -14.88 -8.84 -0.46
CA GLN A 88 -14.19 -10.14 -0.50
C GLN A 88 -14.69 -11.02 -1.65
N LYS A 89 -15.97 -10.88 -2.02
CA LYS A 89 -16.59 -11.59 -3.15
C LYS A 89 -16.45 -10.84 -4.48
N ALA A 90 -15.73 -9.71 -4.54
CA ALA A 90 -15.46 -9.03 -5.80
C ALA A 90 -14.51 -9.86 -6.67
N ARG A 91 -14.84 -9.98 -7.96
CA ARG A 91 -14.03 -10.68 -8.96
C ARG A 91 -13.02 -9.75 -9.65
N GLU A 92 -12.94 -8.48 -9.23
CA GLU A 92 -11.92 -7.53 -9.64
C GLU A 92 -11.53 -6.62 -8.48
N TRP A 93 -10.28 -6.22 -8.44
CA TRP A 93 -9.75 -5.18 -7.54
C TRP A 93 -8.98 -4.14 -8.34
N ASP A 94 -9.16 -2.86 -7.95
CA ASP A 94 -8.56 -1.72 -8.63
C ASP A 94 -7.69 -0.90 -7.66
N TYR A 95 -6.50 -0.55 -8.15
CA TYR A 95 -5.50 0.21 -7.42
C TYR A 95 -5.14 1.50 -8.16
N ILE A 96 -4.75 2.54 -7.43
CA ILE A 96 -4.07 3.72 -7.92
C ILE A 96 -2.63 3.64 -7.46
N LEU A 97 -1.71 3.36 -8.37
CA LEU A 97 -0.29 3.22 -8.09
C LEU A 97 0.47 4.41 -8.68
N LYS A 98 1.43 4.93 -7.93
CA LYS A 98 2.25 6.07 -8.28
C LYS A 98 3.70 5.64 -8.46
N PHE A 99 4.36 6.21 -9.45
CA PHE A 99 5.76 5.92 -9.73
C PHE A 99 6.52 7.21 -10.00
N TYR A 100 7.69 7.36 -9.40
CA TYR A 100 8.60 8.46 -9.77
C TYR A 100 9.22 8.19 -11.12
N GLN A 101 9.24 9.21 -11.96
CA GLN A 101 9.95 9.21 -13.24
C GLN A 101 11.37 9.75 -13.06
N ALA A 102 12.20 9.65 -14.10
CA ALA A 102 13.60 10.10 -14.05
C ALA A 102 13.75 11.62 -13.80
N ASP A 103 12.73 12.39 -14.16
CA ASP A 103 12.65 13.84 -13.93
C ASP A 103 12.03 14.22 -12.57
N ASN A 104 11.85 13.24 -11.67
CA ASN A 104 11.15 13.37 -10.40
C ASN A 104 9.65 13.70 -10.47
N SER A 105 9.05 13.74 -11.65
CA SER A 105 7.61 13.80 -11.80
C SER A 105 6.95 12.48 -11.34
N VAL A 106 5.65 12.53 -11.04
CA VAL A 106 4.90 11.35 -10.59
C VAL A 106 3.98 10.88 -11.70
N LYS A 107 4.21 9.65 -12.17
CA LYS A 107 3.29 8.93 -13.04
C LYS A 107 2.21 8.28 -12.21
N ILE A 108 0.94 8.55 -12.51
CA ILE A 108 -0.22 7.89 -11.89
C ILE A 108 -0.67 6.77 -12.82
N CYS A 109 -0.83 5.58 -12.26
CA CYS A 109 -1.23 4.37 -12.94
C CYS A 109 -2.42 3.75 -12.24
N GLN A 110 -3.37 3.22 -13.00
CA GLN A 110 -4.35 2.30 -12.45
C GLN A 110 -3.88 0.86 -12.70
N TYR A 111 -4.05 0.01 -11.72
CA TYR A 111 -3.71 -1.40 -11.78
C TYR A 111 -4.93 -2.22 -11.39
N LYS A 112 -5.33 -3.14 -12.25
CA LYS A 112 -6.50 -4.00 -12.07
C LYS A 112 -6.07 -5.45 -11.97
N VAL A 113 -6.65 -6.15 -10.99
CA VAL A 113 -6.52 -7.59 -10.82
C VAL A 113 -7.88 -8.25 -11.05
N ILE A 114 -7.93 -9.20 -11.96
CA ILE A 114 -9.12 -10.04 -12.21
C ILE A 114 -8.94 -11.38 -11.50
N PHE A 115 -9.97 -11.80 -10.79
CA PHE A 115 -9.96 -13.03 -9.99
C PHE A 115 -10.83 -14.12 -10.63
N ASP A 116 -10.40 -15.37 -10.48
CA ASP A 116 -11.20 -16.55 -10.79
C ASP A 116 -12.32 -16.74 -9.74
N LYS A 117 -13.14 -17.79 -9.92
CA LYS A 117 -14.24 -18.12 -9.00
C LYS A 117 -13.79 -18.43 -7.57
N ASP A 118 -12.53 -18.83 -7.39
CA ASP A 118 -11.90 -19.14 -6.10
C ASP A 118 -11.12 -17.94 -5.52
N TYR A 119 -11.34 -16.76 -6.11
CA TYR A 119 -10.72 -15.48 -5.72
C TYR A 119 -9.19 -15.46 -5.79
N LYS A 120 -8.61 -16.21 -6.73
CA LYS A 120 -7.19 -16.11 -7.09
C LYS A 120 -7.02 -15.16 -8.26
N GLY A 121 -6.09 -14.21 -8.18
CA GLY A 121 -5.79 -13.28 -9.26
C GLY A 121 -5.19 -14.01 -10.46
N GLN A 122 -5.77 -13.83 -11.62
CA GLN A 122 -5.37 -14.54 -12.84
C GLN A 122 -4.88 -13.61 -13.93
N GLU A 123 -5.53 -12.46 -14.10
CA GLU A 123 -5.14 -11.46 -15.09
C GLU A 123 -4.90 -10.09 -14.46
N PHE A 124 -3.97 -9.35 -15.06
CA PHE A 124 -3.45 -8.09 -14.52
C PHE A 124 -3.37 -7.04 -15.62
N TYR A 125 -4.03 -5.90 -15.40
CA TYR A 125 -4.14 -4.86 -16.41
C TYR A 125 -3.66 -3.51 -15.89
N TRP A 126 -3.15 -2.69 -16.78
CA TRP A 126 -2.60 -1.38 -16.47
C TRP A 126 -3.24 -0.29 -17.32
N LEU A 127 -3.52 0.85 -16.71
CA LEU A 127 -3.96 2.06 -17.39
C LEU A 127 -3.13 3.27 -16.91
N PRO A 128 -2.38 3.94 -17.79
CA PRO A 128 -2.08 3.54 -19.18
C PRO A 128 -1.22 2.27 -19.24
N ALA A 129 -1.23 1.57 -20.37
CA ALA A 129 -0.59 0.26 -20.52
C ALA A 129 0.94 0.26 -20.29
N ASP A 130 1.62 1.39 -20.58
CA ASP A 130 3.05 1.56 -20.36
C ASP A 130 3.44 1.50 -18.88
N CYS A 131 2.48 1.66 -17.97
CA CYS A 131 2.68 1.47 -16.53
C CYS A 131 3.14 0.04 -16.15
N ALA A 132 2.88 -0.95 -16.99
CA ALA A 132 3.40 -2.31 -16.80
C ALA A 132 4.94 -2.37 -16.71
N ASN A 133 5.64 -1.37 -17.24
CA ASN A 133 7.10 -1.30 -17.16
C ASN A 133 7.62 -1.08 -15.74
N TYR A 134 6.83 -0.45 -14.85
CA TYR A 134 7.19 -0.24 -13.45
C TYR A 134 7.04 -1.50 -12.58
N ALA A 135 6.29 -2.52 -13.05
CA ALA A 135 6.16 -3.80 -12.37
C ALA A 135 7.30 -4.78 -12.69
N LYS A 136 8.13 -4.46 -13.69
CA LYS A 136 9.29 -5.29 -14.02
C LYS A 136 10.33 -5.14 -12.92
N PRO A 137 11.00 -6.23 -12.49
CA PRO A 137 12.16 -6.11 -11.60
C PRO A 137 13.12 -5.13 -12.23
N SER A 138 13.55 -4.11 -11.50
CA SER A 138 14.62 -3.24 -11.97
C SER A 138 15.84 -4.12 -12.22
N SER A 139 16.34 -4.15 -13.45
CA SER A 139 17.59 -4.84 -13.79
C SER A 139 18.81 -4.27 -13.04
N ALA A 140 18.63 -3.17 -12.31
CA ALA A 140 19.61 -2.64 -11.36
C ALA A 140 19.69 -3.45 -10.05
N HIS A 141 18.72 -4.36 -9.78
CA HIS A 141 18.83 -5.37 -8.74
C HIS A 141 19.21 -6.73 -9.37
N THR A 142 20.19 -6.75 -10.26
CA THR A 142 20.98 -7.95 -10.43
C THR A 142 21.39 -8.35 -9.02
N ALA A 143 20.94 -9.53 -8.56
CA ALA A 143 21.34 -10.08 -7.31
C ALA A 143 22.83 -9.74 -7.12
N MET A 144 23.16 -9.00 -6.08
CA MET A 144 24.54 -8.98 -5.62
C MET A 144 24.80 -10.44 -5.25
N THR A 145 25.26 -11.24 -6.23
CA THR A 145 26.07 -12.39 -5.91
C THR A 145 27.05 -11.86 -4.86
N PRO A 146 27.23 -12.54 -3.71
CA PRO A 146 28.26 -12.12 -2.78
C PRO A 146 29.52 -12.00 -3.63
N VAL A 147 29.93 -10.78 -3.95
CA VAL A 147 31.23 -10.52 -4.51
C VAL A 147 32.14 -11.01 -3.41
N VAL A 148 32.70 -12.20 -3.64
CA VAL A 148 33.85 -12.68 -2.86
C VAL A 148 34.79 -11.49 -2.86
N ALA A 149 34.99 -10.91 -1.70
CA ALA A 149 35.78 -9.71 -1.50
C ALA A 149 37.18 -9.95 -2.03
N ASN A 150 37.39 -9.68 -3.31
CA ASN A 150 38.70 -9.32 -3.79
C ASN A 150 38.89 -7.89 -3.30
N SER A 151 39.76 -7.74 -2.33
CA SER A 151 40.20 -6.56 -1.66
C SER A 151 40.24 -5.32 -2.58
N VAL A 152 39.15 -4.58 -2.64
CA VAL A 152 39.21 -3.17 -3.04
C VAL A 152 39.54 -2.42 -1.77
N VAL A 153 40.77 -1.97 -1.72
CA VAL A 153 41.34 -1.21 -0.62
C VAL A 153 40.45 0.00 -0.30
N GLY A 154 39.82 0.01 0.86
CA GLY A 154 39.53 1.26 1.56
C GLY A 154 38.11 1.80 1.54
N VAL A 155 37.10 1.21 0.86
CA VAL A 155 35.71 1.73 0.95
C VAL A 155 34.94 0.96 2.02
N GLN A 156 34.63 1.60 3.14
CA GLN A 156 33.82 1.02 4.21
C GLN A 156 32.37 1.44 4.08
N LEU A 157 31.45 0.45 4.16
CA LEU A 157 30.01 0.69 4.22
C LEU A 157 29.64 1.05 5.67
N HIS A 158 29.03 2.20 5.84
CA HIS A 158 28.50 2.71 7.11
C HIS A 158 26.98 2.71 7.10
N HIS A 159 26.38 2.66 8.28
CA HIS A 159 24.95 2.70 8.47
C HIS A 159 24.56 3.69 9.54
N ASP A 160 23.66 4.60 9.20
CA ASP A 160 22.95 5.46 10.16
C ASP A 160 21.52 4.99 10.28
N ASN A 161 21.02 4.85 11.51
CA ASN A 161 19.67 4.39 11.80
C ASN A 161 18.91 5.42 12.62
N PHE A 162 17.73 5.82 12.13
CA PHE A 162 16.87 6.80 12.78
C PHE A 162 15.54 6.12 13.14
N GLY A 163 15.22 6.07 14.44
CA GLY A 163 13.94 5.61 14.94
C GLY A 163 13.00 6.79 15.22
N LEU A 164 11.81 6.76 14.66
CA LEU A 164 10.79 7.79 14.82
C LEU A 164 9.50 7.16 15.35
N GLY A 165 9.05 7.56 16.55
CA GLY A 165 7.75 7.13 17.08
C GLY A 165 6.62 7.53 16.12
N ALA A 166 5.76 6.58 15.77
CA ALA A 166 4.66 6.85 14.84
C ALA A 166 3.67 7.87 15.43
N ASP A 167 3.49 7.87 16.74
CA ASP A 167 2.61 8.80 17.46
C ASP A 167 3.17 10.23 17.49
N ALA A 168 4.48 10.41 17.33
CA ALA A 168 5.13 11.71 17.12
C ALA A 168 5.08 12.15 15.66
N LEU A 169 5.01 11.20 14.72
CA LEU A 169 4.94 11.49 13.28
C LEU A 169 3.52 11.81 12.81
N PHE A 170 2.52 11.05 13.25
CA PHE A 170 1.16 11.10 12.72
C PHE A 170 0.11 11.23 13.82
N ASP A 171 -1.06 11.72 13.46
CA ASP A 171 -2.25 11.58 14.29
C ASP A 171 -2.61 10.10 14.48
N PHE A 172 -3.35 9.80 15.53
CA PHE A 172 -3.77 8.42 15.83
C PHE A 172 -4.46 7.79 14.61
N ASP A 173 -4.03 6.59 14.26
CA ASP A 173 -4.58 5.81 13.16
C ASP A 173 -4.49 6.49 11.78
N LYS A 174 -3.54 7.43 11.61
CA LYS A 174 -3.31 8.15 10.34
C LYS A 174 -1.93 7.82 9.77
N TRP A 175 -1.82 8.09 8.46
CA TRP A 175 -0.60 7.93 7.68
C TRP A 175 -0.39 9.05 6.65
N GLN A 176 -1.45 9.78 6.27
CA GLN A 176 -1.40 10.78 5.20
C GLN A 176 -0.51 11.96 5.61
N LEU A 177 0.12 12.60 4.62
CA LEU A 177 0.96 13.77 4.82
C LEU A 177 0.21 14.95 5.49
N SER A 178 -1.09 15.10 5.22
CA SER A 178 -1.96 16.09 5.86
C SER A 178 -2.10 15.88 7.38
N HIS A 179 -1.95 14.64 7.85
CA HIS A 179 -2.01 14.24 9.26
C HIS A 179 -0.63 14.07 9.90
N MET A 180 0.43 14.46 9.18
CA MET A 180 1.78 14.45 9.74
C MET A 180 1.97 15.67 10.66
N LYS A 181 2.35 15.42 11.91
CA LYS A 181 2.54 16.44 12.94
C LYS A 181 3.74 17.33 12.66
N ALA A 182 3.73 18.55 13.18
CA ALA A 182 4.83 19.50 13.02
C ALA A 182 6.15 18.98 13.61
N GLU A 183 6.10 18.31 14.78
CA GLU A 183 7.26 17.66 15.40
C GLU A 183 7.87 16.60 14.48
N GLY A 184 7.04 15.73 13.90
CA GLY A 184 7.48 14.71 12.98
C GLY A 184 8.15 15.29 11.73
N ARG A 185 7.57 16.37 11.17
CA ARG A 185 8.17 17.09 10.03
C ARG A 185 9.53 17.69 10.39
N GLY A 186 9.68 18.23 11.60
CA GLY A 186 10.96 18.76 12.12
C GLY A 186 12.04 17.68 12.12
N LYS A 187 11.75 16.52 12.74
CA LYS A 187 12.68 15.38 12.79
C LYS A 187 13.03 14.85 11.39
N LEU A 188 12.05 14.76 10.48
CA LEU A 188 12.31 14.33 9.11
C LEU A 188 13.12 15.35 8.30
N ASN A 189 13.00 16.65 8.57
CA ASN A 189 13.87 17.67 7.97
C ASN A 189 15.34 17.49 8.41
N GLU A 190 15.58 17.21 9.70
CA GLU A 190 16.91 16.93 10.22
C GLU A 190 17.52 15.68 9.56
N ILE A 191 16.73 14.60 9.45
CA ILE A 191 17.15 13.36 8.78
C ILE A 191 17.45 13.62 7.29
N ALA A 192 16.58 14.34 6.58
CA ALA A 192 16.82 14.71 5.19
C ALA A 192 18.14 15.49 5.02
N THR A 193 18.42 16.45 5.92
CA THR A 193 19.66 17.21 5.91
C THR A 193 20.88 16.30 6.09
N GLN A 194 20.83 15.36 7.04
CA GLN A 194 21.90 14.40 7.27
C GLN A 194 22.12 13.47 6.07
N ILE A 195 21.03 12.96 5.48
CA ILE A 195 21.11 12.14 4.27
C ILE A 195 21.78 12.93 3.15
N LEU A 196 21.32 14.13 2.85
CA LEU A 196 21.85 14.95 1.76
C LEU A 196 23.33 15.36 1.98
N ALA A 197 23.77 15.43 3.22
CA ALA A 197 25.18 15.70 3.54
C ALA A 197 26.14 14.58 3.09
N HIS A 198 25.65 13.35 2.89
CA HIS A 198 26.45 12.24 2.34
C HIS A 198 26.66 12.35 0.82
N GLY A 199 25.83 13.14 0.11
CA GLY A 199 25.94 13.34 -1.34
C GLY A 199 25.89 12.04 -2.14
N ASP A 200 26.81 11.89 -3.08
CA ASP A 200 26.88 10.72 -3.97
C ASP A 200 27.34 9.42 -3.27
N LYS A 201 27.72 9.50 -1.99
CA LYS A 201 28.15 8.33 -1.23
C LYS A 201 27.01 7.48 -0.70
N ILE A 202 25.76 7.92 -0.83
CA ILE A 202 24.59 7.14 -0.40
C ILE A 202 24.46 5.89 -1.26
N GLY A 203 24.46 4.72 -0.61
CA GLY A 203 24.16 3.43 -1.25
C GLY A 203 22.66 3.20 -1.31
N GLN A 204 22.02 3.06 -0.16
CA GLN A 204 20.59 2.78 -0.07
C GLN A 204 19.97 3.36 1.21
N ILE A 205 18.72 3.74 1.11
CA ILE A 205 17.88 4.17 2.23
C ILE A 205 16.68 3.22 2.33
N VAL A 206 16.52 2.57 3.48
CA VAL A 206 15.39 1.68 3.75
C VAL A 206 14.52 2.29 4.84
N ILE A 207 13.25 2.50 4.55
CA ILE A 207 12.27 3.02 5.50
C ILE A 207 11.31 1.88 5.84
N THR A 208 11.27 1.48 7.12
CA THR A 208 10.39 0.42 7.59
C THR A 208 9.40 0.97 8.62
N GLY A 209 8.11 0.85 8.34
CA GLY A 209 7.07 1.13 9.32
C GLY A 209 6.77 -0.08 10.17
N TYR A 210 6.46 0.13 11.45
CA TYR A 210 6.03 -0.90 12.39
C TYR A 210 4.77 -0.47 13.15
N THR A 211 3.99 -1.45 13.58
CA THR A 211 2.86 -1.28 14.49
C THR A 211 3.12 -2.03 15.79
N ASP A 212 2.28 -1.82 16.78
CA ASP A 212 2.21 -2.76 17.89
C ASP A 212 1.39 -4.01 17.51
N ARG A 213 1.25 -4.94 18.48
CA ARG A 213 0.57 -6.22 18.26
C ARG A 213 -0.96 -6.14 18.34
N LEU A 214 -1.53 -4.99 18.68
CA LEU A 214 -2.98 -4.81 18.75
C LEU A 214 -3.57 -4.66 17.36
N GLY A 215 -4.77 -5.20 17.17
CA GLY A 215 -5.47 -5.16 15.87
C GLY A 215 -5.13 -6.33 14.94
N ASP A 216 -5.75 -6.28 13.79
CA ASP A 216 -5.63 -7.28 12.73
C ASP A 216 -4.27 -7.24 12.05
N GLU A 217 -3.75 -8.39 11.62
CA GLU A 217 -2.41 -8.50 11.03
C GLU A 217 -2.31 -7.77 9.70
N MET A 218 -3.30 -7.95 8.83
CA MET A 218 -3.31 -7.31 7.51
C MET A 218 -3.47 -5.80 7.63
N TYR A 219 -4.32 -5.36 8.57
CA TYR A 219 -4.48 -3.95 8.90
C TYR A 219 -3.14 -3.34 9.34
N ASN A 220 -2.44 -3.98 10.27
CA ASN A 220 -1.16 -3.54 10.79
C ASN A 220 -0.08 -3.51 9.70
N MET A 221 -0.02 -4.52 8.86
CA MET A 221 0.90 -4.56 7.72
C MET A 221 0.65 -3.39 6.78
N ASN A 222 -0.61 -3.15 6.41
CA ASN A 222 -0.98 -2.05 5.53
C ASN A 222 -0.70 -0.68 6.16
N LEU A 223 -1.10 -0.44 7.41
CA LEU A 223 -0.85 0.84 8.11
C LEU A 223 0.64 1.15 8.20
N SER A 224 1.45 0.15 8.53
CA SER A 224 2.90 0.29 8.63
C SER A 224 3.54 0.63 7.28
N MET A 225 3.09 -0.03 6.21
CA MET A 225 3.54 0.28 4.84
C MET A 225 3.17 1.70 4.42
N LEU A 226 1.92 2.12 4.63
CA LEU A 226 1.44 3.46 4.27
C LEU A 226 2.22 4.56 5.01
N ARG A 227 2.55 4.36 6.30
CA ARG A 227 3.39 5.29 7.07
C ARG A 227 4.81 5.37 6.52
N ALA A 228 5.42 4.24 6.20
CA ALA A 228 6.74 4.22 5.57
C ALA A 228 6.75 4.93 4.21
N GLN A 229 5.72 4.74 3.41
CA GLN A 229 5.56 5.42 2.13
C GLN A 229 5.42 6.94 2.29
N THR A 230 4.62 7.41 3.25
CA THR A 230 4.48 8.85 3.50
C THR A 230 5.80 9.49 3.96
N VAL A 231 6.57 8.79 4.79
CA VAL A 231 7.93 9.25 5.17
C VAL A 231 8.84 9.28 3.94
N ARG A 232 8.79 8.29 3.07
CA ARG A 232 9.50 8.27 1.79
C ARG A 232 9.16 9.48 0.92
N GLU A 233 7.88 9.73 0.71
CA GLU A 233 7.40 10.88 -0.07
C GLU A 233 7.89 12.20 0.52
N TYR A 234 7.86 12.30 1.84
CA TYR A 234 8.35 13.49 2.53
C TYR A 234 9.84 13.72 2.31
N LEU A 235 10.68 12.69 2.46
CA LEU A 235 12.13 12.79 2.23
C LEU A 235 12.45 13.14 0.77
N ILE A 236 11.71 12.59 -0.19
CA ILE A 236 11.84 12.95 -1.61
C ILE A 236 11.48 14.42 -1.84
N SER A 237 10.40 14.92 -1.20
CA SER A 237 10.04 16.34 -1.27
C SER A 237 11.12 17.29 -0.70
N LYS A 238 12.07 16.75 0.08
CA LYS A 238 13.23 17.46 0.62
C LYS A 238 14.49 17.30 -0.24
N GLY A 239 14.38 16.64 -1.40
CA GLY A 239 15.48 16.51 -2.35
C GLY A 239 16.24 15.17 -2.27
N VAL A 240 15.81 14.22 -1.44
CA VAL A 240 16.44 12.89 -1.39
C VAL A 240 16.07 12.13 -2.66
N ASN A 241 17.05 11.49 -3.29
CA ASN A 241 16.86 10.78 -4.57
C ASN A 241 15.90 9.59 -4.42
N PRO A 242 14.76 9.56 -5.12
CA PRO A 242 13.76 8.51 -5.02
C PRO A 242 14.29 7.12 -5.41
N ALA A 243 15.31 7.04 -6.29
CA ALA A 243 15.91 5.77 -6.70
C ALA A 243 16.72 5.08 -5.57
N GLN A 244 17.11 5.83 -4.55
CA GLN A 244 17.87 5.31 -3.41
C GLN A 244 16.99 4.89 -2.24
N ILE A 245 15.66 5.17 -2.26
CA ILE A 245 14.78 4.95 -1.12
C ILE A 245 13.80 3.80 -1.38
N ILE A 246 13.82 2.82 -0.48
CA ILE A 246 12.83 1.75 -0.41
C ILE A 246 11.96 1.99 0.84
N ALA A 247 10.63 1.86 0.69
CA ALA A 247 9.70 1.87 1.81
C ALA A 247 9.02 0.50 1.93
N THR A 248 8.90 -0.01 3.15
CA THR A 248 8.29 -1.30 3.43
C THR A 248 7.49 -1.29 4.74
N GLY A 249 6.47 -2.14 4.83
CA GLY A 249 5.73 -2.40 6.06
C GLY A 249 6.30 -3.61 6.78
N GLY A 250 6.56 -3.47 8.07
CA GLY A 250 6.94 -4.57 8.96
C GLY A 250 5.77 -5.06 9.82
N GLY A 251 4.61 -4.37 9.78
CA GLY A 251 3.47 -4.71 10.63
C GLY A 251 3.87 -4.80 12.11
N LYS A 252 3.40 -5.85 12.78
CA LYS A 252 3.72 -6.13 14.19
C LYS A 252 5.02 -6.90 14.41
N SER A 253 5.82 -7.10 13.36
CA SER A 253 7.11 -7.78 13.47
C SER A 253 8.14 -6.94 14.22
N MET A 254 9.20 -7.56 14.71
CA MET A 254 10.33 -6.89 15.36
C MET A 254 9.93 -5.93 16.50
N PRO A 255 9.17 -6.40 17.52
CA PRO A 255 8.81 -5.55 18.65
C PRO A 255 10.07 -5.16 19.43
N VAL A 256 10.16 -3.87 19.79
CA VAL A 256 11.23 -3.32 20.65
C VAL A 256 10.82 -3.28 22.11
N LYS A 257 9.51 -3.47 22.39
CA LYS A 257 8.94 -3.48 23.74
C LYS A 257 7.95 -4.63 23.92
N GLU A 258 8.21 -5.46 24.90
CA GLU A 258 7.30 -6.50 25.38
C GLU A 258 6.42 -5.96 26.51
N CYS A 259 5.12 -6.25 26.47
CA CYS A 259 4.14 -5.77 27.45
C CYS A 259 3.22 -6.90 27.91
N SER A 260 2.91 -6.96 29.23
CA SER A 260 2.01 -7.95 29.80
C SER A 260 0.56 -7.72 29.37
N ASN A 261 -0.18 -8.77 29.04
CA ASN A 261 -1.62 -8.70 28.78
C ASN A 261 -2.48 -8.60 30.07
N LYS A 262 -1.84 -8.67 31.26
CA LYS A 262 -2.54 -8.62 32.54
C LYS A 262 -2.85 -7.20 33.02
N GLN A 263 -2.46 -6.18 32.29
CA GLN A 263 -2.70 -4.77 32.60
C GLN A 263 -4.00 -4.27 31.95
N SER A 264 -4.47 -3.07 32.36
CA SER A 264 -5.62 -2.45 31.72
C SER A 264 -5.35 -2.18 30.22
N HIS A 265 -6.42 -2.10 29.42
CA HIS A 265 -6.30 -1.84 27.99
C HIS A 265 -5.51 -0.55 27.70
N GLN A 266 -5.79 0.55 28.44
CA GLN A 266 -5.08 1.81 28.27
C GLN A 266 -3.59 1.69 28.66
N SER A 267 -3.29 0.98 29.74
CA SER A 267 -1.90 0.74 30.16
C SER A 267 -1.15 -0.09 29.13
N LEU A 268 -1.82 -1.05 28.48
CA LEU A 268 -1.25 -1.86 27.42
C LEU A 268 -0.93 -1.01 26.18
N ILE A 269 -1.86 -0.16 25.75
CA ILE A 269 -1.64 0.78 24.61
C ILE A 269 -0.42 1.67 24.88
N ASN A 270 -0.31 2.25 26.08
CA ASN A 270 0.80 3.11 26.46
C ASN A 270 2.13 2.33 26.52
N CYS A 271 2.10 1.12 27.07
CA CYS A 271 3.29 0.27 27.16
C CYS A 271 3.82 -0.12 25.76
N LEU A 272 2.92 -0.36 24.81
CA LEU A 272 3.25 -0.80 23.44
C LEU A 272 3.64 0.35 22.51
N GLU A 273 3.56 1.61 22.95
CA GLU A 273 3.84 2.80 22.15
C GLU A 273 5.18 2.71 21.39
N PRO A 274 6.32 2.27 21.99
CA PRO A 274 7.60 2.21 21.29
C PRO A 274 7.61 1.26 20.07
N ASN A 275 6.67 0.31 19.99
CA ASN A 275 6.55 -0.58 18.84
C ASN A 275 5.93 0.11 17.63
N ARG A 276 5.13 1.17 17.86
CA ARG A 276 4.56 1.99 16.79
C ARG A 276 5.59 3.01 16.34
N ARG A 277 6.36 2.67 15.31
CA ARG A 277 7.50 3.48 14.86
C ARG A 277 7.71 3.38 13.35
N VAL A 278 8.50 4.31 12.84
CA VAL A 278 9.11 4.22 11.52
C VAL A 278 10.62 4.29 11.69
N GLU A 279 11.33 3.36 11.11
CA GLU A 279 12.79 3.33 11.07
C GLU A 279 13.28 3.77 9.70
N VAL A 280 14.30 4.62 9.67
CA VAL A 280 15.01 5.03 8.45
C VAL A 280 16.46 4.56 8.59
N SER A 281 16.86 3.60 7.77
CA SER A 281 18.23 3.08 7.73
C SER A 281 18.92 3.59 6.47
N VAL A 282 20.05 4.25 6.63
CA VAL A 282 20.83 4.85 5.55
C VAL A 282 22.16 4.14 5.46
N SER A 283 22.47 3.50 4.33
CA SER A 283 23.80 2.96 4.04
C SER A 283 24.57 3.93 3.14
N TYR A 284 25.82 4.18 3.49
CA TYR A 284 26.69 5.07 2.72
C TYR A 284 28.15 4.64 2.80
N TYR A 285 28.95 5.09 1.84
CA TYR A 285 30.37 4.76 1.72
C TYR A 285 31.23 5.92 2.26
N LYS A 286 32.30 5.57 3.01
CA LYS A 286 33.34 6.52 3.43
C LYS A 286 34.64 6.25 2.74
#